data_c22ec3fab1a21643b2c22474f454f9dc
#
_entry.id   c22ec3fab1a21643b2c22474f454f9dc
#
_cell.length_a   1.000
_cell.length_b   1.000
_cell.length_c   1.000
_cell.angle_alpha   90.00
_cell.angle_beta   90.00
_cell.angle_gamma   90.00
#
_symmetry.space_group_name_H-M   'P 1'
#
loop_
_entity.id
_entity.type
_entity.pdbx_description
1 polymer ?
#
loop_
_entity_poly.entity_id
_entity_poly.type
_entity_poly.pdbx_seq_one_letter_code
_entity_poly.pdbx_strand_id
1 'polypeptide(L)'
;MLQKTPVLQAQNRDQTGTRYCQRIRSKGQLPAVVYGHKQAPVSIVLNFKEAISHFNKGEKIFRLGFDAAKEKDGGQVVLLKDLQFDHLGTHIVHADFARVDLNERIRTRVAIHLVGEAKGLKTAGAILMHPTNEVVVECLVTELPEFIEVEIGDLDVDQQINAGQVKLPSDNIKMITDSHSIVAQIVIQQEIVVGEATAAEGGAAGPEVLTAKKADGEDAAAAPGAKGAAPAKGAAPAKGAAPAKGAAPAAKPAGGAAKK
;
A
#
# COMPACT_ATOMS: atom_id res chain seq x y z
N MET A 1 -15.23 -21.40 -17.17
CA MET A 1 -16.50 -20.83 -16.66
C MET A 1 -16.28 -19.34 -16.46
N LEU A 2 -16.97 -18.50 -17.20
CA LEU A 2 -16.94 -17.03 -16.97
C LEU A 2 -17.54 -16.78 -15.58
N GLN A 3 -16.69 -16.66 -14.58
CA GLN A 3 -17.09 -16.18 -13.27
C GLN A 3 -17.77 -14.84 -13.48
N LYS A 4 -18.92 -14.69 -12.88
CA LYS A 4 -19.79 -13.52 -12.97
C LYS A 4 -19.02 -12.34 -12.37
N THR A 5 -18.31 -11.59 -13.23
CA THR A 5 -17.53 -10.43 -12.77
C THR A 5 -18.45 -9.49 -11.99
N PRO A 6 -18.17 -9.19 -10.73
CA PRO A 6 -18.98 -8.32 -9.91
C PRO A 6 -18.99 -6.90 -10.51
N VAL A 7 -20.14 -6.25 -10.40
CA VAL A 7 -20.32 -4.87 -10.88
C VAL A 7 -20.20 -3.94 -9.68
N LEU A 8 -19.26 -3.00 -9.75
CA LEU A 8 -19.12 -1.93 -8.77
C LEU A 8 -19.69 -0.63 -9.34
N GLN A 9 -20.58 -0.01 -8.59
CA GLN A 9 -21.11 1.31 -8.93
C GLN A 9 -20.06 2.37 -8.70
N ALA A 10 -19.67 3.08 -9.76
CA ALA A 10 -18.64 4.10 -9.74
C ALA A 10 -19.20 5.45 -10.15
N GLN A 11 -18.78 6.51 -9.49
CA GLN A 11 -19.08 7.89 -9.84
C GLN A 11 -17.80 8.64 -10.15
N ASN A 12 -17.79 9.41 -11.23
CA ASN A 12 -16.65 10.25 -11.58
C ASN A 12 -16.51 11.41 -10.58
N ARG A 13 -15.27 11.74 -10.22
CA ARG A 13 -15.00 12.88 -9.37
C ARG A 13 -14.01 13.84 -10.04
N ASP A 14 -14.35 15.12 -10.06
CA ASP A 14 -13.49 16.16 -10.61
C ASP A 14 -12.58 16.77 -9.53
N GLN A 15 -13.05 16.74 -8.27
CA GLN A 15 -12.33 17.32 -7.15
C GLN A 15 -11.32 16.31 -6.58
N THR A 16 -10.11 16.80 -6.36
CA THR A 16 -9.00 16.06 -5.76
C THR A 16 -8.50 16.77 -4.50
N GLY A 17 -7.63 16.10 -3.75
CA GLY A 17 -6.99 16.66 -2.56
C GLY A 17 -7.43 16.02 -1.24
N THR A 18 -6.58 16.18 -0.22
CA THR A 18 -6.67 15.47 1.06
C THR A 18 -7.98 15.74 1.81
N ARG A 19 -8.36 17.02 1.94
CA ARG A 19 -9.59 17.40 2.67
C ARG A 19 -10.85 16.88 1.99
N TYR A 20 -10.87 16.85 0.67
CA TYR A 20 -11.99 16.32 -0.09
C TYR A 20 -12.10 14.80 0.07
N CYS A 21 -10.99 14.08 -0.05
CA CYS A 21 -10.97 12.64 0.16
C CYS A 21 -11.38 12.24 1.60
N GLN A 22 -11.00 13.02 2.61
CA GLN A 22 -11.46 12.81 3.99
C GLN A 22 -13.00 12.93 4.12
N ARG A 23 -13.59 13.95 3.48
CA ARG A 23 -15.05 14.12 3.47
C ARG A 23 -15.78 12.99 2.76
N ILE A 24 -15.21 12.47 1.67
CA ILE A 24 -15.77 11.31 0.95
C ILE A 24 -15.78 10.08 1.87
N ARG A 25 -14.64 9.79 2.49
CA ARG A 25 -14.52 8.66 3.41
C ARG A 25 -15.47 8.77 4.62
N SER A 26 -15.63 9.95 5.19
CA SER A 26 -16.59 10.16 6.29
C SER A 26 -18.06 9.96 5.88
N LYS A 27 -18.37 10.04 4.58
CA LYS A 27 -19.69 9.72 4.01
C LYS A 27 -19.87 8.24 3.67
N GLY A 28 -18.89 7.38 3.97
CA GLY A 28 -18.93 5.97 3.63
C GLY A 28 -18.66 5.69 2.15
N GLN A 29 -17.87 6.52 1.50
CA GLN A 29 -17.46 6.37 0.12
C GLN A 29 -15.94 6.16 0.04
N LEU A 30 -15.49 5.33 -0.90
CA LEU A 30 -14.08 5.02 -1.13
C LEU A 30 -13.57 5.78 -2.36
N PRO A 31 -12.57 6.66 -2.22
CA PRO A 31 -11.90 7.25 -3.36
C PRO A 31 -11.03 6.20 -4.05
N ALA A 32 -11.07 6.18 -5.38
CA ALA A 32 -10.29 5.28 -6.20
C ALA A 32 -9.81 5.97 -7.48
N VAL A 33 -8.87 5.34 -8.17
CA VAL A 33 -8.33 5.79 -9.46
C VAL A 33 -8.30 4.64 -10.44
N VAL A 34 -8.71 4.90 -11.68
CA VAL A 34 -8.64 3.96 -12.80
C VAL A 34 -7.64 4.47 -13.82
N TYR A 35 -6.64 3.67 -14.14
CA TYR A 35 -5.60 3.99 -15.12
C TYR A 35 -5.31 2.82 -16.05
N GLY A 36 -4.49 3.03 -17.05
CA GLY A 36 -4.07 2.00 -18.02
C GLY A 36 -4.62 2.22 -19.43
N HIS A 37 -4.24 1.33 -20.36
CA HIS A 37 -4.62 1.35 -21.78
C HIS A 37 -4.33 2.69 -22.50
N LYS A 38 -3.24 3.37 -22.13
CA LYS A 38 -2.83 4.66 -22.71
C LYS A 38 -3.92 5.77 -22.64
N GLN A 39 -4.95 5.57 -21.84
CA GLN A 39 -5.99 6.56 -21.57
C GLN A 39 -5.64 7.37 -20.34
N ALA A 40 -6.16 8.59 -20.25
CA ALA A 40 -6.00 9.43 -19.09
C ALA A 40 -6.55 8.74 -17.81
N PRO A 41 -5.85 8.89 -16.67
CA PRO A 41 -6.35 8.37 -15.41
C PRO A 41 -7.66 9.07 -15.02
N VAL A 42 -8.63 8.30 -14.57
CA VAL A 42 -9.94 8.79 -14.14
C VAL A 42 -10.07 8.59 -12.63
N SER A 43 -10.36 9.67 -11.92
CA SER A 43 -10.64 9.61 -10.49
C SER A 43 -12.11 9.26 -10.26
N ILE A 44 -12.37 8.23 -9.47
CA ILE A 44 -13.70 7.73 -9.18
C ILE A 44 -13.96 7.65 -7.67
N VAL A 45 -15.22 7.47 -7.34
CA VAL A 45 -15.70 7.21 -5.99
C VAL A 45 -16.59 5.97 -6.04
N LEU A 46 -16.37 5.05 -5.11
CA LEU A 46 -17.11 3.80 -4.95
C LEU A 46 -17.90 3.81 -3.64
N ASN A 47 -18.92 2.97 -3.56
CA ASN A 47 -19.59 2.69 -2.30
C ASN A 47 -18.67 1.82 -1.42
N PHE A 48 -18.31 2.32 -0.24
CA PHE A 48 -17.36 1.66 0.66
C PHE A 48 -17.83 0.25 1.09
N LYS A 49 -19.11 0.09 1.45
CA LYS A 49 -19.65 -1.18 1.93
C LYS A 49 -19.64 -2.27 0.84
N GLU A 50 -20.02 -1.92 -0.37
CA GLU A 50 -20.02 -2.84 -1.52
C GLU A 50 -18.60 -3.24 -1.89
N ALA A 51 -17.70 -2.25 -2.01
CA ALA A 51 -16.32 -2.47 -2.38
C ALA A 51 -15.61 -3.42 -1.38
N ILE A 52 -15.74 -3.18 -0.06
CA ILE A 52 -15.13 -4.04 0.97
C ILE A 52 -15.70 -5.47 0.91
N SER A 53 -17.00 -5.63 0.70
CA SER A 53 -17.61 -6.96 0.61
C SER A 53 -16.97 -7.82 -0.48
N HIS A 54 -16.63 -7.22 -1.61
CA HIS A 54 -15.96 -7.89 -2.72
C HIS A 54 -14.46 -8.08 -2.46
N PHE A 55 -13.78 -7.08 -1.90
CA PHE A 55 -12.35 -7.18 -1.59
C PHE A 55 -12.05 -8.27 -0.54
N ASN A 56 -12.92 -8.42 0.46
CA ASN A 56 -12.80 -9.47 1.48
C ASN A 56 -13.01 -10.88 0.92
N LYS A 57 -13.73 -11.02 -0.21
CA LYS A 57 -13.86 -12.30 -0.92
C LYS A 57 -12.63 -12.65 -1.77
N GLY A 58 -11.67 -11.71 -1.90
CA GLY A 58 -10.50 -11.90 -2.74
C GLY A 58 -10.73 -11.60 -4.21
N GLU A 59 -11.91 -11.13 -4.59
CA GLU A 59 -12.23 -10.76 -5.97
C GLU A 59 -11.35 -9.59 -6.43
N LYS A 60 -10.72 -9.74 -7.58
CA LYS A 60 -9.79 -8.73 -8.13
C LYS A 60 -10.24 -8.13 -9.44
N ILE A 61 -11.14 -8.81 -10.16
CA ILE A 61 -11.65 -8.37 -11.45
C ILE A 61 -13.04 -7.80 -11.23
N PHE A 62 -13.25 -6.56 -11.64
CA PHE A 62 -14.52 -5.86 -11.49
C PHE A 62 -14.97 -5.26 -12.81
N ARG A 63 -16.27 -5.08 -12.93
CA ARG A 63 -16.88 -4.28 -13.98
C ARG A 63 -17.37 -2.98 -13.34
N LEU A 64 -16.85 -1.84 -13.79
CA LEU A 64 -17.30 -0.55 -13.31
C LEU A 64 -18.58 -0.14 -14.03
N GLY A 65 -19.66 0.07 -13.28
CA GLY A 65 -20.89 0.70 -13.75
C GLY A 65 -20.82 2.20 -13.45
N PHE A 66 -20.68 3.02 -14.47
CA PHE A 66 -20.90 4.45 -14.33
C PHE A 66 -22.40 4.72 -14.51
N ASP A 67 -22.95 5.70 -13.78
CA ASP A 67 -24.38 6.01 -13.80
C ASP A 67 -25.01 5.87 -15.19
N ALA A 68 -26.05 5.07 -15.24
CA ALA A 68 -26.67 4.37 -16.39
C ALA A 68 -27.17 5.21 -17.57
N ALA A 69 -26.81 6.49 -17.67
CA ALA A 69 -27.36 7.37 -18.71
C ALA A 69 -26.42 7.64 -19.91
N LYS A 70 -25.16 7.23 -19.90
CA LYS A 70 -24.20 7.66 -20.95
C LYS A 70 -23.35 6.57 -21.60
N GLU A 71 -23.31 5.34 -21.11
CA GLU A 71 -22.49 4.31 -21.74
C GLU A 71 -23.33 3.14 -22.24
N LYS A 72 -23.46 3.09 -23.58
CA LYS A 72 -24.06 1.97 -24.33
C LYS A 72 -23.14 0.73 -24.35
N ASP A 73 -21.92 0.81 -23.83
CA ASP A 73 -20.97 -0.28 -23.76
C ASP A 73 -20.86 -0.76 -22.32
N GLY A 74 -21.32 -1.98 -22.11
CA GLY A 74 -21.41 -2.63 -20.81
C GLY A 74 -20.14 -2.61 -19.99
N GLY A 75 -20.03 -1.66 -19.09
CA GLY A 75 -19.08 -1.54 -17.99
C GLY A 75 -17.62 -1.86 -18.30
N GLN A 76 -16.75 -0.91 -18.02
CA GLN A 76 -15.31 -1.08 -18.22
C GLN A 76 -14.76 -2.15 -17.25
N VAL A 77 -14.08 -3.17 -17.79
CA VAL A 77 -13.42 -4.19 -16.99
C VAL A 77 -12.14 -3.62 -16.40
N VAL A 78 -11.98 -3.79 -15.10
CA VAL A 78 -10.82 -3.31 -14.35
C VAL A 78 -10.30 -4.39 -13.41
N LEU A 79 -8.99 -4.35 -13.20
CA LEU A 79 -8.30 -5.18 -12.23
C LEU A 79 -7.93 -4.34 -11.01
N LEU A 80 -8.21 -4.83 -9.82
CA LEU A 80 -7.71 -4.25 -8.58
C LEU A 80 -6.20 -4.49 -8.51
N LYS A 81 -5.42 -3.41 -8.55
CA LYS A 81 -3.97 -3.47 -8.54
C LYS A 81 -3.40 -3.35 -7.15
N ASP A 82 -3.92 -2.41 -6.38
CA ASP A 82 -3.43 -2.14 -5.03
C ASP A 82 -4.53 -1.58 -4.13
N LEU A 83 -4.43 -1.85 -2.83
CA LEU A 83 -5.27 -1.30 -1.77
C LEU A 83 -4.40 -0.60 -0.75
N GLN A 84 -4.68 0.67 -0.52
CA GLN A 84 -4.01 1.43 0.51
C GLN A 84 -4.83 1.38 1.80
N PHE A 85 -4.17 1.00 2.87
CA PHE A 85 -4.75 0.95 4.20
C PHE A 85 -4.34 2.17 5.03
N ASP A 86 -5.11 2.45 6.05
CA ASP A 86 -4.77 3.45 7.06
C ASP A 86 -3.54 2.99 7.88
N HIS A 87 -2.95 3.90 8.65
CA HIS A 87 -1.79 3.64 9.51
C HIS A 87 -1.99 2.50 10.52
N LEU A 88 -3.23 2.19 10.88
CA LEU A 88 -3.59 1.05 11.73
C LEU A 88 -3.88 -0.24 10.95
N GLY A 89 -3.90 -0.20 9.62
CA GLY A 89 -4.25 -1.35 8.78
C GLY A 89 -5.72 -1.79 8.83
N THR A 90 -6.59 -1.04 9.51
CA THR A 90 -7.99 -1.44 9.72
C THR A 90 -8.95 -0.95 8.64
N HIS A 91 -8.65 0.19 8.02
CA HIS A 91 -9.54 0.81 7.04
C HIS A 91 -8.86 0.99 5.70
N ILE A 92 -9.57 0.66 4.62
CA ILE A 92 -9.11 0.95 3.26
C ILE A 92 -9.31 2.43 2.99
N VAL A 93 -8.20 3.09 2.59
CA VAL A 93 -8.14 4.54 2.33
C VAL A 93 -8.28 4.84 0.85
N HIS A 94 -7.73 3.99 -0.01
CA HIS A 94 -7.73 4.18 -1.45
C HIS A 94 -7.68 2.83 -2.18
N ALA A 95 -8.23 2.76 -3.37
CA ALA A 95 -8.16 1.60 -4.24
C ALA A 95 -7.66 2.01 -5.64
N ASP A 96 -6.71 1.26 -6.15
CA ASP A 96 -6.08 1.47 -7.45
C ASP A 96 -6.55 0.41 -8.43
N PHE A 97 -7.14 0.84 -9.54
CA PHE A 97 -7.63 -0.04 -10.58
C PHE A 97 -6.87 0.17 -11.89
N ALA A 98 -6.47 -0.93 -12.50
CA ALA A 98 -5.93 -0.94 -13.84
C ALA A 98 -7.02 -1.38 -14.84
N ARG A 99 -7.16 -0.66 -15.97
CA ARG A 99 -7.97 -1.14 -17.08
C ARG A 99 -7.31 -2.37 -17.68
N VAL A 100 -8.08 -3.39 -17.97
CA VAL A 100 -7.55 -4.64 -18.53
C VAL A 100 -8.48 -5.20 -19.59
N ASP A 101 -7.89 -5.85 -20.58
CA ASP A 101 -8.59 -6.64 -21.57
C ASP A 101 -8.63 -8.10 -21.13
N LEU A 102 -9.71 -8.82 -21.38
CA LEU A 102 -9.90 -10.20 -20.93
C LEU A 102 -8.83 -11.17 -21.47
N ASN A 103 -8.26 -10.87 -22.62
CA ASN A 103 -7.26 -11.72 -23.29
C ASN A 103 -5.81 -11.28 -23.01
N GLU A 104 -5.61 -10.27 -22.15
CA GLU A 104 -4.29 -9.78 -21.81
C GLU A 104 -3.66 -10.60 -20.68
N ARG A 105 -2.33 -10.81 -20.77
CA ARG A 105 -1.56 -11.36 -19.65
C ARG A 105 -1.23 -10.25 -18.68
N ILE A 106 -1.58 -10.48 -17.43
CA ILE A 106 -1.38 -9.52 -16.36
C ILE A 106 -0.49 -10.09 -15.27
N ARG A 107 0.22 -9.19 -14.58
CA ARG A 107 0.97 -9.49 -13.37
C ARG A 107 0.24 -8.92 -12.17
N THR A 108 -0.14 -9.80 -11.27
CA THR A 108 -0.84 -9.40 -10.04
C THR A 108 -0.37 -10.20 -8.84
N ARG A 109 -0.61 -9.65 -7.65
CA ARG A 109 -0.35 -10.36 -6.39
C ARG A 109 -1.58 -11.20 -6.08
N VAL A 110 -1.39 -12.45 -5.65
CA VAL A 110 -2.46 -13.35 -5.22
C VAL A 110 -2.17 -13.79 -3.79
N ALA A 111 -3.19 -13.75 -2.95
CA ALA A 111 -3.09 -14.18 -1.56
C ALA A 111 -2.91 -15.69 -1.47
N ILE A 112 -2.14 -16.13 -0.49
CA ILE A 112 -1.95 -17.53 -0.15
C ILE A 112 -2.80 -17.85 1.07
N HIS A 113 -3.58 -18.94 0.98
CA HIS A 113 -4.34 -19.49 2.08
C HIS A 113 -3.72 -20.82 2.51
N LEU A 114 -3.30 -20.91 3.77
CA LEU A 114 -2.80 -22.13 4.34
C LEU A 114 -3.98 -23.02 4.75
N VAL A 115 -3.99 -24.27 4.29
CA VAL A 115 -5.06 -25.24 4.55
C VAL A 115 -4.51 -26.41 5.32
N GLY A 116 -5.22 -26.83 6.36
CA GLY A 116 -4.88 -27.99 7.21
C GLY A 116 -4.17 -27.62 8.51
N GLU A 117 -3.94 -28.60 9.35
CA GLU A 117 -3.19 -28.49 10.59
C GLU A 117 -1.85 -29.19 10.44
N ALA A 118 -0.77 -28.44 10.62
CA ALA A 118 0.57 -28.99 10.52
C ALA A 118 0.88 -29.94 11.68
N LYS A 119 1.51 -31.09 11.37
CA LYS A 119 1.94 -32.09 12.38
C LYS A 119 2.90 -31.47 13.39
N GLY A 120 3.78 -30.58 12.95
CA GLY A 120 4.76 -29.91 13.80
C GLY A 120 4.16 -29.00 14.86
N LEU A 121 2.94 -28.46 14.67
CA LEU A 121 2.26 -27.60 15.67
C LEU A 121 1.81 -28.37 16.94
N LYS A 122 1.78 -29.70 16.88
CA LYS A 122 1.48 -30.54 18.07
C LYS A 122 2.63 -30.57 19.07
N THR A 123 3.81 -30.15 18.66
CA THR A 123 4.99 -30.06 19.53
C THR A 123 4.91 -28.80 20.39
N ALA A 124 5.15 -28.94 21.67
CA ALA A 124 5.14 -27.79 22.60
C ALA A 124 6.17 -26.75 22.18
N GLY A 125 5.76 -25.48 22.09
CA GLY A 125 6.63 -24.37 21.69
C GLY A 125 6.79 -24.19 20.19
N ALA A 126 6.15 -24.99 19.33
CA ALA A 126 6.18 -24.81 17.88
C ALA A 126 5.25 -23.66 17.45
N ILE A 127 5.75 -22.78 16.58
CA ILE A 127 5.03 -21.64 16.02
C ILE A 127 5.08 -21.72 14.51
N LEU A 128 3.91 -21.58 13.87
CA LEU A 128 3.79 -21.42 12.42
C LEU A 128 4.06 -19.97 12.04
N MET A 129 5.06 -19.76 11.22
CA MET A 129 5.37 -18.46 10.62
C MET A 129 4.96 -18.46 9.15
N HIS A 130 4.28 -17.41 8.72
CA HIS A 130 3.86 -17.19 7.34
C HIS A 130 4.43 -15.85 6.83
N PRO A 131 5.72 -15.81 6.47
CA PRO A 131 6.38 -14.57 6.07
C PRO A 131 5.91 -14.03 4.73
N THR A 132 5.50 -14.91 3.79
CA THR A 132 5.03 -14.51 2.46
C THR A 132 3.55 -14.80 2.31
N ASN A 133 2.70 -13.79 2.56
CA ASN A 133 1.24 -13.90 2.47
C ASN A 133 0.71 -13.78 1.04
N GLU A 134 1.49 -13.23 0.12
CA GLU A 134 1.10 -12.98 -1.26
C GLU A 134 2.22 -13.38 -2.23
N VAL A 135 1.84 -13.91 -3.38
CA VAL A 135 2.76 -14.21 -4.49
C VAL A 135 2.37 -13.44 -5.73
N VAL A 136 3.37 -13.03 -6.50
CA VAL A 136 3.18 -12.39 -7.80
C VAL A 136 3.10 -13.45 -8.86
N VAL A 137 1.97 -13.47 -9.57
CA VAL A 137 1.72 -14.39 -10.68
C VAL A 137 1.45 -13.63 -11.97
N GLU A 138 1.82 -14.25 -13.09
CA GLU A 138 1.47 -13.80 -14.44
C GLU A 138 0.49 -14.81 -15.04
N CYS A 139 -0.71 -14.35 -15.35
CA CYS A 139 -1.78 -15.16 -15.92
C CYS A 139 -2.67 -14.33 -16.86
N LEU A 140 -3.58 -15.00 -17.56
CA LEU A 140 -4.67 -14.34 -18.28
C LEU A 140 -5.70 -13.81 -17.28
N VAL A 141 -6.33 -12.68 -17.61
CA VAL A 141 -7.38 -12.08 -16.75
C VAL A 141 -8.50 -13.08 -16.45
N THR A 142 -8.86 -13.93 -17.43
CA THR A 142 -9.93 -14.93 -17.27
C THR A 142 -9.58 -16.09 -16.34
N GLU A 143 -8.30 -16.36 -16.12
CA GLU A 143 -7.78 -17.49 -15.32
C GLU A 143 -7.19 -17.06 -13.97
N LEU A 144 -7.39 -15.80 -13.60
CA LEU A 144 -6.89 -15.28 -12.34
C LEU A 144 -7.59 -15.98 -11.16
N PRO A 145 -6.84 -16.67 -10.28
CA PRO A 145 -7.40 -17.22 -9.05
C PRO A 145 -7.59 -16.13 -8.01
N GLU A 146 -8.60 -16.29 -7.17
CA GLU A 146 -8.86 -15.39 -6.04
C GLU A 146 -7.81 -15.57 -4.94
N PHE A 147 -7.46 -16.84 -4.67
CA PHE A 147 -6.43 -17.24 -3.71
C PHE A 147 -5.75 -18.54 -4.17
N ILE A 148 -4.61 -18.83 -3.60
CA ILE A 148 -3.86 -20.06 -3.83
C ILE A 148 -3.84 -20.84 -2.51
N GLU A 149 -4.34 -22.06 -2.53
CA GLU A 149 -4.34 -22.94 -1.37
C GLU A 149 -3.03 -23.68 -1.25
N VAL A 150 -2.44 -23.68 -0.07
CA VAL A 150 -1.21 -24.39 0.26
C VAL A 150 -1.49 -25.35 1.42
N GLU A 151 -1.35 -26.64 1.18
CA GLU A 151 -1.52 -27.68 2.20
C GLU A 151 -0.30 -27.67 3.12
N ILE A 152 -0.54 -27.49 4.43
CA ILE A 152 0.50 -27.50 5.47
C ILE A 152 0.44 -28.77 6.35
N GLY A 153 -0.48 -29.71 6.07
CA GLY A 153 -0.73 -30.88 6.93
C GLY A 153 0.49 -31.75 7.20
N ASP A 154 1.41 -31.84 6.25
CA ASP A 154 2.60 -32.68 6.34
C ASP A 154 3.85 -31.95 6.85
N LEU A 155 3.73 -30.68 7.23
CA LEU A 155 4.84 -29.90 7.79
C LEU A 155 5.19 -30.38 9.20
N ASP A 156 6.44 -30.80 9.35
CA ASP A 156 7.07 -31.10 10.63
C ASP A 156 7.82 -29.87 11.18
N VAL A 157 8.33 -30.00 12.40
CA VAL A 157 9.13 -28.97 13.04
C VAL A 157 10.43 -28.75 12.24
N ASP A 158 10.85 -27.49 12.14
CA ASP A 158 12.02 -26.99 11.36
C ASP A 158 11.91 -27.23 9.85
N GLN A 159 10.72 -27.56 9.34
CA GLN A 159 10.46 -27.63 7.91
C GLN A 159 9.85 -26.34 7.38
N GLN A 160 10.13 -26.09 6.09
CA GLN A 160 9.63 -24.94 5.35
C GLN A 160 9.02 -25.34 4.01
N ILE A 161 8.00 -24.61 3.59
CA ILE A 161 7.45 -24.67 2.22
C ILE A 161 7.91 -23.42 1.49
N ASN A 162 8.57 -23.63 0.35
CA ASN A 162 9.01 -22.56 -0.52
C ASN A 162 7.96 -22.27 -1.60
N ALA A 163 7.97 -21.06 -2.15
CA ALA A 163 7.06 -20.66 -3.22
C ALA A 163 7.10 -21.60 -4.43
N GLY A 164 8.29 -22.14 -4.77
CA GLY A 164 8.44 -23.13 -5.86
C GLY A 164 7.72 -24.46 -5.67
N GLN A 165 7.29 -24.79 -4.44
CA GLN A 165 6.58 -26.03 -4.11
C GLN A 165 5.05 -25.86 -4.11
N VAL A 166 4.59 -24.61 -4.26
CA VAL A 166 3.16 -24.28 -4.24
C VAL A 166 2.50 -24.80 -5.51
N LYS A 167 1.44 -25.58 -5.34
CA LYS A 167 0.63 -26.08 -6.45
C LYS A 167 -0.23 -24.96 -7.01
N LEU A 168 -0.04 -24.62 -8.27
CA LEU A 168 -0.86 -23.64 -8.97
C LEU A 168 -2.15 -24.29 -9.48
N PRO A 169 -3.30 -23.61 -9.45
CA PRO A 169 -4.58 -24.18 -9.89
C PRO A 169 -4.65 -24.40 -11.40
N SER A 170 -3.77 -23.76 -12.20
CA SER A 170 -3.74 -23.90 -13.67
C SER A 170 -2.31 -23.82 -14.18
N ASP A 171 -1.98 -24.61 -15.21
CA ASP A 171 -0.66 -24.66 -15.85
C ASP A 171 -0.31 -23.35 -16.62
N ASN A 172 -1.31 -22.55 -16.95
CA ASN A 172 -1.15 -21.30 -17.65
C ASN A 172 -0.66 -20.14 -16.75
N ILE A 173 -0.64 -20.36 -15.44
CA ILE A 173 -0.21 -19.39 -14.44
C ILE A 173 1.28 -19.52 -14.22
N LYS A 174 2.03 -18.44 -14.43
CA LYS A 174 3.47 -18.39 -14.14
C LYS A 174 3.71 -17.64 -12.83
N MET A 175 4.42 -18.26 -11.91
CA MET A 175 4.90 -17.58 -10.71
C MET A 175 6.11 -16.72 -11.07
N ILE A 176 6.09 -15.46 -10.67
CA ILE A 176 7.20 -14.51 -10.86
C ILE A 176 8.00 -14.36 -9.56
N THR A 177 7.35 -14.58 -8.42
CA THR A 177 8.01 -14.54 -7.11
C THR A 177 9.15 -15.56 -7.07
N ASP A 178 10.23 -15.21 -6.37
CA ASP A 178 11.38 -16.09 -6.23
C ASP A 178 10.96 -17.44 -5.65
N SER A 179 11.35 -18.52 -6.32
CA SER A 179 11.04 -19.90 -5.93
C SER A 179 11.60 -20.29 -4.55
N HIS A 180 12.62 -19.58 -4.07
CA HIS A 180 13.23 -19.79 -2.75
C HIS A 180 12.52 -19.00 -1.62
N SER A 181 11.57 -18.12 -1.95
CA SER A 181 10.81 -17.39 -0.92
C SER A 181 10.05 -18.37 -0.03
N ILE A 182 10.21 -18.22 1.28
CA ILE A 182 9.55 -19.06 2.27
C ILE A 182 8.08 -18.63 2.39
N VAL A 183 7.16 -19.54 2.12
CA VAL A 183 5.72 -19.31 2.26
C VAL A 183 5.27 -19.64 3.68
N ALA A 184 5.64 -20.81 4.18
CA ALA A 184 5.30 -21.23 5.54
C ALA A 184 6.48 -21.98 6.14
N GLN A 185 6.73 -21.79 7.43
CA GLN A 185 7.71 -22.54 8.19
C GLN A 185 7.25 -22.75 9.63
N ILE A 186 7.68 -23.86 10.23
CA ILE A 186 7.44 -24.13 11.64
C ILE A 186 8.75 -24.03 12.37
N VAL A 187 8.80 -23.18 13.41
CA VAL A 187 9.99 -22.97 14.23
C VAL A 187 9.63 -23.20 15.69
N ILE A 188 10.53 -23.84 16.44
CA ILE A 188 10.38 -23.95 17.89
C ILE A 188 10.91 -22.67 18.53
N GLN A 189 10.06 -21.98 19.27
CA GLN A 189 10.49 -20.90 20.13
C GLN A 189 11.12 -21.52 21.39
N GLN A 190 12.45 -21.47 21.48
CA GLN A 190 13.13 -21.76 22.74
C GLN A 190 12.89 -20.55 23.66
N GLU A 191 12.08 -20.72 24.69
CA GLU A 191 12.09 -19.79 25.81
C GLU A 191 13.48 -19.87 26.43
N ILE A 192 14.27 -18.82 26.27
CA ILE A 192 15.45 -18.63 27.07
C ILE A 192 14.93 -18.41 28.49
N VAL A 193 14.81 -19.50 29.26
CA VAL A 193 14.66 -19.41 30.70
C VAL A 193 15.95 -18.76 31.16
N VAL A 194 15.91 -17.46 31.36
CA VAL A 194 16.94 -16.77 32.15
C VAL A 194 16.84 -17.41 33.51
N GLY A 195 17.63 -18.47 33.70
CA GLY A 195 17.75 -19.13 34.97
C GLY A 195 18.11 -18.05 35.98
N GLU A 196 17.20 -17.82 36.87
CA GLU A 196 17.43 -17.10 38.12
C GLU A 196 18.62 -17.75 38.77
N ALA A 197 19.79 -17.12 38.54
CA ALA A 197 21.01 -17.53 39.19
C ALA A 197 20.77 -17.42 40.69
N THR A 198 20.47 -18.55 41.29
CA THR A 198 20.51 -18.74 42.73
C THR A 198 21.77 -18.09 43.26
N ALA A 199 21.56 -17.02 44.03
CA ALA A 199 22.58 -16.42 44.87
C ALA A 199 23.11 -17.49 45.83
N ALA A 200 24.29 -18.03 45.52
CA ALA A 200 25.14 -18.73 46.48
C ALA A 200 26.12 -17.72 47.01
N GLU A 201 26.03 -17.55 48.32
CA GLU A 201 26.91 -16.81 49.21
C GLU A 201 28.38 -16.97 48.86
N GLY A 202 29.10 -15.89 49.01
CA GLY A 202 30.54 -15.97 49.27
C GLY A 202 31.37 -14.77 48.86
N GLY A 203 31.57 -13.83 49.77
CA GLY A 203 32.86 -13.13 49.84
C GLY A 203 32.96 -11.76 49.19
N ALA A 204 32.94 -10.80 50.03
CA ALA A 204 33.47 -9.44 49.94
C ALA A 204 34.57 -9.18 48.91
N ALA A 205 34.30 -8.24 47.99
CA ALA A 205 35.27 -7.26 47.48
C ALA A 205 34.51 -6.22 46.67
N GLY A 206 34.39 -5.00 47.20
CA GLY A 206 33.77 -3.90 46.50
C GLY A 206 34.58 -3.47 45.26
N PRO A 207 33.94 -2.96 44.25
CA PRO A 207 34.65 -2.33 43.16
C PRO A 207 35.15 -0.96 43.62
N GLU A 208 36.48 -0.81 43.70
CA GLU A 208 37.17 0.45 43.86
C GLU A 208 36.89 1.36 42.67
N VAL A 209 36.30 2.48 42.98
CA VAL A 209 36.17 3.62 42.08
C VAL A 209 37.52 4.31 42.04
N LEU A 210 38.27 4.12 40.97
CA LEU A 210 39.48 4.90 40.69
C LEU A 210 39.10 6.26 40.17
N THR A 211 38.87 7.20 41.08
CA THR A 211 38.96 8.63 40.83
C THR A 211 40.42 9.02 40.84
N ALA A 212 41.06 9.10 39.71
CA ALA A 212 42.37 9.74 39.57
C ALA A 212 42.15 11.24 39.38
N LYS A 213 42.30 11.95 40.48
CA LYS A 213 42.54 13.37 40.57
C LYS A 213 44.01 13.63 40.19
N LYS A 214 44.27 14.36 39.14
CA LYS A 214 45.58 14.98 38.93
C LYS A 214 45.39 16.48 38.82
N ALA A 215 45.88 17.10 39.84
CA ALA A 215 46.08 18.53 39.95
C ALA A 215 47.44 18.90 39.36
N ASP A 216 47.54 20.18 39.02
CA ASP A 216 48.66 21.07 38.96
C ASP A 216 49.47 21.26 37.67
N GLY A 217 49.60 22.57 37.41
CA GLY A 217 50.63 23.26 36.68
C GLY A 217 50.08 24.17 35.57
N GLU A 218 49.71 25.41 35.92
CA GLU A 218 50.32 26.72 35.64
C GLU A 218 50.95 26.79 34.23
N ASP A 219 50.68 27.71 33.32
CA ASP A 219 50.77 29.15 33.42
C ASP A 219 50.32 29.78 32.09
N ALA A 220 49.81 30.97 32.24
CA ALA A 220 49.92 32.18 31.42
C ALA A 220 49.24 32.33 30.08
N ALA A 221 48.35 33.24 30.14
CA ALA A 221 48.27 34.46 29.37
C ALA A 221 47.41 34.56 28.13
N ALA A 222 46.51 35.47 28.31
CA ALA A 222 45.97 36.47 27.38
C ALA A 222 44.64 36.20 26.69
N ALA A 223 43.65 36.77 27.29
CA ALA A 223 42.48 37.35 26.61
C ALA A 223 42.93 38.61 25.86
N PRO A 224 42.11 39.35 25.08
CA PRO A 224 40.67 39.37 25.02
C PRO A 224 40.07 39.69 23.62
N GLY A 225 38.77 39.72 23.58
CA GLY A 225 38.03 40.57 22.63
C GLY A 225 37.25 39.81 21.60
N ALA A 226 36.07 39.97 21.53
CA ALA A 226 35.01 40.92 21.53
C ALA A 226 33.80 40.29 20.83
N LYS A 227 32.70 40.42 21.47
CA LYS A 227 31.42 40.98 21.01
C LYS A 227 31.08 40.63 19.55
N GLY A 228 29.99 39.96 19.27
CA GLY A 228 28.66 40.43 19.57
C GLY A 228 27.87 40.39 18.31
N ALA A 229 26.65 40.27 18.50
CA ALA A 229 25.57 40.70 17.63
C ALA A 229 24.78 39.62 16.91
N ALA A 230 23.68 39.39 17.49
CA ALA A 230 22.45 38.86 16.91
C ALA A 230 21.82 39.89 15.96
N PRO A 231 20.63 39.59 15.46
CA PRO A 231 20.30 39.62 14.03
C PRO A 231 19.54 40.86 13.62
N ALA A 232 19.61 41.20 12.38
CA ALA A 232 18.78 42.22 11.78
C ALA A 232 17.64 41.58 10.97
N LYS A 233 16.47 41.88 11.45
CA LYS A 233 15.20 42.06 10.78
C LYS A 233 15.29 42.98 9.57
N GLY A 234 14.46 42.68 8.55
CA GLY A 234 13.91 43.73 7.70
C GLY A 234 14.36 43.65 6.26
N ALA A 235 13.50 43.34 5.34
CA ALA A 235 12.74 44.34 4.66
C ALA A 235 11.80 43.68 3.65
N ALA A 236 10.55 43.96 3.78
CA ALA A 236 9.51 43.80 2.79
C ALA A 236 9.50 45.03 1.86
N PRO A 237 8.61 45.04 0.91
CA PRO A 237 8.85 45.05 -0.53
C PRO A 237 8.39 46.34 -1.19
N ALA A 238 8.78 46.52 -2.41
CA ALA A 238 8.29 47.56 -3.25
C ALA A 238 7.12 47.12 -4.13
N LYS A 239 6.05 47.83 -3.98
CA LYS A 239 4.91 48.04 -4.87
C LYS A 239 5.37 48.69 -6.19
N GLY A 240 4.71 48.36 -7.25
CA GLY A 240 4.70 49.13 -8.50
C GLY A 240 4.52 48.15 -9.66
N ALA A 241 3.65 48.26 -10.60
CA ALA A 241 2.64 49.19 -10.99
C ALA A 241 1.84 48.48 -12.08
N ALA A 242 0.57 48.56 -12.08
CA ALA A 242 -0.22 48.47 -13.30
C ALA A 242 0.02 49.78 -14.09
N PRO A 243 -0.03 49.78 -15.40
CA PRO A 243 -1.28 50.12 -16.03
C PRO A 243 -1.48 49.62 -17.48
N ALA A 244 -2.62 49.84 -17.95
CA ALA A 244 -3.17 50.37 -19.18
C ALA A 244 -3.92 49.34 -20.00
N LYS A 245 -5.18 49.41 -19.95
CA LYS A 245 -6.25 49.97 -20.83
C LYS A 245 -5.81 50.20 -22.27
N GLY A 246 -6.45 49.49 -23.17
CA GLY A 246 -6.47 49.70 -24.63
C GLY A 246 -7.42 48.68 -25.21
N ALA A 247 -8.67 49.04 -25.24
CA ALA A 247 -9.48 49.48 -26.36
C ALA A 247 -9.93 48.37 -27.32
N ALA A 248 -11.18 48.04 -27.24
CA ALA A 248 -11.96 47.49 -28.34
C ALA A 248 -12.04 48.51 -29.49
N PRO A 249 -12.26 48.04 -30.71
CA PRO A 249 -13.59 48.34 -31.18
C PRO A 249 -14.25 47.18 -32.01
N ALA A 250 -15.54 47.31 -31.97
CA ALA A 250 -16.56 46.66 -32.74
C ALA A 250 -16.38 46.68 -34.26
N ALA A 251 -16.89 45.61 -34.90
CA ALA A 251 -17.76 45.74 -36.09
C ALA A 251 -18.40 44.42 -36.46
N LYS A 252 -19.70 44.35 -36.28
CA LYS A 252 -20.59 43.60 -37.15
C LYS A 252 -20.65 44.31 -38.50
N PRO A 253 -20.92 43.61 -39.59
CA PRO A 253 -22.25 43.76 -40.14
C PRO A 253 -22.91 42.44 -40.59
N ALA A 254 -24.21 42.58 -40.60
CA ALA A 254 -25.25 41.72 -41.04
C ALA A 254 -25.36 41.55 -42.59
N GLY A 255 -26.15 40.60 -42.95
CA GLY A 255 -26.76 40.46 -44.30
C GLY A 255 -26.28 39.20 -44.99
N GLY A 256 -27.09 38.37 -45.49
CA GLY A 256 -28.36 38.40 -46.10
C GLY A 256 -28.74 36.99 -46.53
N ALA A 257 -29.91 36.75 -46.34
CA ALA A 257 -30.97 36.05 -46.97
C ALA A 257 -30.73 35.37 -48.34
N ALA A 258 -31.38 34.22 -48.41
CA ALA A 258 -32.31 33.74 -49.39
C ALA A 258 -31.89 32.61 -50.35
N LYS A 259 -32.78 31.59 -50.31
CA LYS A 259 -33.35 30.80 -51.39
C LYS A 259 -32.43 29.92 -52.29
N LYS A 260 -32.58 28.67 -52.17
CA LYS A 260 -33.55 27.79 -52.88
C LYS A 260 -33.50 26.39 -52.24
#